data_3e80f38f0b933cdb78ecf4fc9af95d70
#
_entry.id   3e80f38f0b933cdb78ecf4fc9af95d70
#
_cell.length_a   1.000
_cell.length_b   1.000
_cell.length_c   1.000
_cell.angle_alpha   90.00
_cell.angle_beta   90.00
_cell.angle_gamma   90.00
#
_symmetry.space_group_name_H-M   'P 1'
#
loop_
_entity.id
_entity.type
_entity.pdbx_description
1 polymer ?
#
loop_
_entity_poly.entity_id
_entity_poly.type
_entity_poly.pdbx_seq_one_letter_code
_entity_poly.pdbx_strand_id
1 'polypeptide(L)'
;VSAKIFASEFERTNSFLNTGGIAAVHAQGRDRDAIWDAMKRREVYGTSGHRMLVWFDLLNANNNNQSLPMGSSVGMASNPQFSAKVVGSFKQLPGCPDYVVETLEQKRLQKMSLGECYNPSDERYLIN
;
A
#
# COMPACT_ATOMS: atom_id res chain seq x y z
N VAL A 1 12.35 -33.09 -16.35
CA VAL A 1 11.80 -32.06 -15.44
C VAL A 1 12.32 -30.72 -15.91
N SER A 2 11.43 -29.88 -16.38
CA SER A 2 11.80 -28.64 -17.10
C SER A 2 12.40 -27.61 -16.13
N ALA A 3 13.53 -27.02 -16.49
CA ALA A 3 14.19 -25.94 -15.73
C ALA A 3 13.27 -24.74 -15.41
N LYS A 4 12.19 -24.57 -16.19
CA LYS A 4 11.16 -23.55 -15.95
C LYS A 4 10.38 -23.74 -14.65
N ILE A 5 10.19 -24.99 -14.18
CA ILE A 5 9.47 -25.27 -12.92
C ILE A 5 10.35 -24.87 -11.74
N PHE A 6 11.64 -25.10 -11.84
CA PHE A 6 12.60 -24.75 -10.78
C PHE A 6 12.76 -23.23 -10.60
N ALA A 7 12.77 -22.47 -11.70
CA ALA A 7 12.88 -21.01 -11.64
C ALA A 7 11.63 -20.38 -11.03
N SER A 8 10.42 -20.86 -11.36
CA SER A 8 9.17 -20.31 -10.81
C SER A 8 8.99 -20.60 -9.33
N GLU A 9 9.46 -21.75 -8.83
CA GLU A 9 9.43 -22.05 -7.39
C GLU A 9 10.47 -21.25 -6.61
N PHE A 10 11.62 -20.98 -7.19
CA PHE A 10 12.66 -20.16 -6.58
C PHE A 10 12.24 -18.69 -6.46
N GLU A 11 11.65 -18.11 -7.49
CA GLU A 11 11.06 -16.76 -7.46
C GLU A 11 9.94 -16.67 -6.43
N ARG A 12 9.08 -17.69 -6.36
CA ARG A 12 7.98 -17.76 -5.39
C ARG A 12 8.49 -17.87 -3.95
N THR A 13 9.52 -18.64 -3.71
CA THR A 13 10.15 -18.77 -2.39
C THR A 13 10.82 -17.46 -1.98
N ASN A 14 11.53 -16.80 -2.89
CA ASN A 14 12.17 -15.52 -2.62
C ASN A 14 11.19 -14.40 -2.29
N SER A 15 9.98 -14.42 -2.87
CA SER A 15 8.95 -13.42 -2.56
C SER A 15 8.42 -13.50 -1.13
N PHE A 16 8.57 -14.64 -0.44
CA PHE A 16 8.24 -14.81 0.97
C PHE A 16 9.39 -14.40 1.92
N LEU A 17 10.62 -14.34 1.42
CA LEU A 17 11.79 -13.96 2.21
C LEU A 17 12.01 -12.45 2.29
N ASN A 18 11.41 -11.69 1.39
CA ASN A 18 11.51 -10.24 1.35
C ASN A 18 10.19 -9.60 1.76
N THR A 19 10.26 -8.57 2.57
CA THR A 19 9.10 -7.72 2.86
C THR A 19 8.60 -7.12 1.55
N GLY A 20 7.39 -7.50 1.13
CA GLY A 20 6.76 -6.91 -0.06
C GLY A 20 6.43 -5.45 0.18
N GLY A 21 7.25 -4.54 -0.34
CA GLY A 21 6.91 -3.13 -0.35
C GLY A 21 5.65 -2.87 -1.18
N ILE A 22 4.85 -1.90 -0.77
CA ILE A 22 3.65 -1.46 -1.49
C ILE A 22 3.86 -0.03 -1.97
N ALA A 23 3.63 0.20 -3.27
CA ALA A 23 3.49 1.54 -3.80
C ALA A 23 2.01 1.94 -3.75
N ALA A 24 1.74 3.14 -3.24
CA ALA A 24 0.41 3.71 -3.18
C ALA A 24 0.34 5.00 -3.99
N VAL A 25 -0.81 5.31 -4.53
CA VAL A 25 -1.04 6.47 -5.38
C VAL A 25 -2.33 7.18 -5.00
N HIS A 26 -2.30 8.50 -4.90
CA HIS A 26 -3.48 9.34 -4.68
C HIS A 26 -4.19 9.62 -6.01
N ALA A 27 -5.04 8.69 -6.44
CA ALA A 27 -5.83 8.81 -7.66
C ALA A 27 -7.29 9.17 -7.36
N GLN A 28 -7.93 9.93 -8.24
CA GLN A 28 -9.35 10.28 -8.12
C GLN A 28 -10.30 9.16 -8.55
N GLY A 29 -9.76 8.08 -9.12
CA GLY A 29 -10.49 6.90 -9.57
C GLY A 29 -9.60 5.65 -9.51
N ARG A 30 -10.21 4.49 -9.79
CA ARG A 30 -9.51 3.19 -9.86
C ARG A 30 -9.26 2.73 -11.30
N ASP A 31 -9.61 3.56 -12.27
CA ASP A 31 -9.32 3.29 -13.67
C ASP A 31 -7.85 3.59 -13.99
N ARG A 32 -7.41 3.06 -15.13
CA ARG A 32 -6.03 3.15 -15.57
C ARG A 32 -5.56 4.59 -15.76
N ASP A 33 -6.42 5.44 -16.30
CA ASP A 33 -6.04 6.81 -16.67
C ASP A 33 -5.89 7.67 -15.40
N ALA A 34 -6.81 7.54 -14.44
CA ALA A 34 -6.73 8.23 -13.14
C ALA A 34 -5.46 7.84 -12.37
N ILE A 35 -5.11 6.55 -12.36
CA ILE A 35 -3.88 6.05 -11.72
C ILE A 35 -2.65 6.59 -12.44
N TRP A 36 -2.63 6.56 -13.77
CA TRP A 36 -1.54 7.05 -14.58
C TRP A 36 -1.28 8.54 -14.41
N ASP A 37 -2.34 9.34 -14.38
CA ASP A 37 -2.25 10.79 -14.17
C ASP A 37 -1.73 11.13 -12.76
N ALA A 38 -2.16 10.42 -11.73
CA ALA A 38 -1.62 10.59 -10.38
C ALA A 38 -0.13 10.21 -10.30
N MET A 39 0.30 9.16 -10.99
CA MET A 39 1.71 8.81 -11.11
C MET A 39 2.53 9.89 -11.82
N LYS A 40 2.00 10.49 -12.90
CA LYS A 40 2.63 11.62 -13.59
C LYS A 40 2.78 12.85 -12.68
N ARG A 41 1.78 13.12 -11.85
CA ARG A 41 1.84 14.19 -10.85
C ARG A 41 2.73 13.83 -9.66
N ARG A 42 3.25 12.59 -9.58
CA ARG A 42 4.10 12.10 -8.49
C ARG A 42 3.41 12.09 -7.13
N GLU A 43 2.10 11.99 -7.11
CA GLU A 43 1.27 11.85 -5.91
C GLU A 43 1.33 10.37 -5.42
N VAL A 44 2.53 9.91 -5.11
CA VAL A 44 2.83 8.51 -4.80
C VAL A 44 3.70 8.39 -3.56
N TYR A 45 3.53 7.30 -2.81
CA TYR A 45 4.39 6.96 -1.69
C TYR A 45 4.59 5.45 -1.61
N GLY A 46 5.57 5.03 -0.83
CA GLY A 46 5.86 3.62 -0.60
C GLY A 46 5.73 3.25 0.88
N THR A 47 5.36 2.01 1.14
CA THR A 47 5.39 1.42 2.47
C THR A 47 6.18 0.11 2.45
N SER A 48 6.62 -0.35 3.61
CA SER A 48 7.32 -1.63 3.76
C SER A 48 6.38 -2.86 3.84
N GLY A 49 5.15 -2.74 3.35
CA GLY A 49 4.17 -3.82 3.30
C GLY A 49 2.84 -3.51 3.98
N HIS A 50 2.81 -2.63 4.96
CA HIS A 50 1.59 -2.22 5.62
C HIS A 50 0.74 -1.29 4.73
N ARG A 51 -0.57 -1.55 4.66
CA ARG A 51 -1.53 -0.71 3.93
C ARG A 51 -1.96 0.48 4.77
N MET A 52 -1.10 1.48 4.85
CA MET A 52 -1.39 2.75 5.50
C MET A 52 -1.69 3.84 4.47
N LEU A 53 -2.38 4.89 4.89
CA LEU A 53 -2.63 6.08 4.07
C LEU A 53 -1.75 7.21 4.56
N VAL A 54 -1.04 7.86 3.65
CA VAL A 54 -0.10 8.95 3.97
C VAL A 54 -0.42 10.15 3.09
N TRP A 55 -0.61 11.32 3.70
CA TRP A 55 -0.66 12.62 3.02
C TRP A 55 0.52 13.44 3.50
N PHE A 56 1.15 14.12 2.58
CA PHE A 56 2.27 15.00 2.86
C PHE A 56 2.12 16.26 2.01
N ASP A 57 1.77 17.35 2.65
CA ASP A 57 1.40 18.58 1.99
C ASP A 57 2.33 19.73 2.40
N LEU A 58 2.65 20.60 1.44
CA LEU A 58 3.30 21.88 1.68
C LEU A 58 2.22 22.92 1.97
N LEU A 59 2.23 23.55 3.15
CA LEU A 59 1.15 24.43 3.62
C LEU A 59 1.25 25.87 3.13
N ASN A 60 2.46 26.36 2.87
CA ASN A 60 2.72 27.78 2.58
C ASN A 60 3.36 27.98 1.20
N ALA A 61 2.83 27.26 0.20
CA ALA A 61 3.39 27.28 -1.16
C ALA A 61 3.37 28.68 -1.82
N ASN A 62 2.39 29.51 -1.49
CA ASN A 62 2.20 30.86 -2.03
C ASN A 62 1.81 31.83 -0.92
N ASN A 63 1.85 33.13 -1.20
CA ASN A 63 1.43 34.21 -0.28
C ASN A 63 -0.03 34.07 0.21
N ASN A 64 -0.83 33.22 -0.43
CA ASN A 64 -2.22 32.94 -0.07
C ASN A 64 -2.39 31.67 0.81
N ASN A 65 -1.31 31.12 1.39
CA ASN A 65 -1.32 29.89 2.18
C ASN A 65 -1.98 28.70 1.45
N GLN A 66 -1.79 28.59 0.16
CA GLN A 66 -2.29 27.47 -0.62
C GLN A 66 -1.48 26.22 -0.30
N SER A 67 -2.18 25.14 0.07
CA SER A 67 -1.59 23.83 0.27
C SER A 67 -1.32 23.16 -1.08
N LEU A 68 -0.15 22.55 -1.21
CA LEU A 68 0.22 21.73 -2.36
C LEU A 68 0.50 20.28 -1.92
N PRO A 69 -0.08 19.29 -2.63
CA PRO A 69 0.11 17.89 -2.29
C PRO A 69 1.53 17.40 -2.60
N MET A 70 1.86 16.22 -2.08
CA MET A 70 3.10 15.51 -2.42
C MET A 70 3.29 15.42 -3.94
N GLY A 71 4.54 15.42 -4.39
CA GLY A 71 4.88 15.39 -5.83
C GLY A 71 4.94 16.76 -6.48
N SER A 72 4.38 17.79 -5.86
CA SER A 72 4.42 19.16 -6.38
C SER A 72 5.83 19.73 -6.39
N SER A 73 6.07 20.68 -7.29
CA SER A 73 7.33 21.43 -7.38
C SER A 73 7.03 22.91 -7.41
N VAL A 74 7.63 23.67 -6.51
CA VAL A 74 7.39 25.12 -6.38
C VAL A 74 8.66 25.80 -5.90
N GLY A 75 8.93 26.99 -6.44
CA GLY A 75 9.98 27.89 -5.94
C GLY A 75 9.46 28.68 -4.74
N MET A 76 10.25 28.74 -3.66
CA MET A 76 9.87 29.45 -2.43
C MET A 76 10.95 30.44 -2.01
N ALA A 77 10.53 31.58 -1.50
CA ALA A 77 11.41 32.58 -0.86
C ALA A 77 11.41 32.48 0.67
N SER A 78 10.41 31.82 1.25
CA SER A 78 10.25 31.58 2.69
C SER A 78 10.55 30.12 3.07
N ASN A 79 10.81 29.88 4.35
CA ASN A 79 11.00 28.52 4.85
C ASN A 79 9.73 27.66 4.64
N PRO A 80 9.85 26.45 4.06
CA PRO A 80 8.70 25.59 3.82
C PRO A 80 8.09 25.07 5.14
N GLN A 81 6.77 25.01 5.17
CA GLN A 81 6.00 24.38 6.26
C GLN A 81 5.27 23.17 5.70
N PHE A 82 5.48 22.03 6.31
CA PHE A 82 4.87 20.78 5.88
C PHE A 82 3.84 20.26 6.88
N SER A 83 2.83 19.60 6.36
CA SER A 83 1.88 18.79 7.13
C SER A 83 2.00 17.33 6.71
N ALA A 84 2.14 16.45 7.68
CA ALA A 84 2.07 15.01 7.46
C ALA A 84 0.86 14.44 8.20
N LYS A 85 0.01 13.70 7.48
CA LYS A 85 -1.13 12.99 8.03
C LYS A 85 -1.02 11.52 7.67
N VAL A 86 -1.15 10.65 8.66
CA VAL A 86 -1.02 9.20 8.47
C VAL A 86 -2.20 8.49 9.11
N VAL A 87 -2.76 7.50 8.39
CA VAL A 87 -3.76 6.58 8.92
C VAL A 87 -3.17 5.17 8.87
N GLY A 88 -3.07 4.53 10.03
CA GLY A 88 -2.49 3.19 10.17
C GLY A 88 -3.26 2.12 9.41
N SER A 89 -2.59 1.01 9.13
CA SER A 89 -3.22 -0.17 8.54
C SER A 89 -4.10 -0.89 9.56
N PHE A 90 -5.02 -1.71 9.05
CA PHE A 90 -5.78 -2.62 9.90
C PHE A 90 -4.87 -3.68 10.51
N LYS A 91 -5.11 -4.00 11.78
CA LYS A 91 -4.52 -5.16 12.42
C LYS A 91 -4.96 -6.43 11.70
N GLN A 92 -4.14 -7.45 11.74
CA GLN A 92 -4.48 -8.77 11.21
C GLN A 92 -4.88 -9.69 12.38
N LEU A 93 -6.06 -10.28 12.28
CA LEU A 93 -6.55 -11.29 13.20
C LEU A 93 -6.31 -12.69 12.61
N PRO A 94 -5.99 -13.71 13.44
CA PRO A 94 -5.96 -15.08 12.98
C PRO A 94 -7.32 -15.53 12.45
N GLY A 95 -7.32 -16.33 11.40
CA GLY A 95 -8.52 -16.85 10.76
C GLY A 95 -8.66 -16.45 9.31
N CYS A 96 -9.47 -17.18 8.56
CA CYS A 96 -9.80 -16.87 7.17
C CYS A 96 -11.08 -16.05 7.10
N PRO A 97 -11.23 -15.15 6.11
CA PRO A 97 -12.51 -14.53 5.80
C PRO A 97 -13.59 -15.56 5.45
N ASP A 98 -14.81 -15.35 5.93
CA ASP A 98 -15.92 -16.30 5.73
C ASP A 98 -16.16 -16.62 4.25
N TYR A 99 -16.13 -15.61 3.38
CA TYR A 99 -16.30 -15.80 1.94
C TYR A 99 -15.22 -16.69 1.30
N VAL A 100 -14.03 -16.76 1.89
CA VAL A 100 -12.95 -17.64 1.43
C VAL A 100 -13.21 -19.08 1.87
N VAL A 101 -13.68 -19.26 3.12
CA VAL A 101 -14.02 -20.56 3.68
C VAL A 101 -15.22 -21.17 2.94
N GLU A 102 -16.20 -20.35 2.57
CA GLU A 102 -17.40 -20.79 1.86
C GLU A 102 -17.14 -21.14 0.38
N THR A 103 -16.18 -20.45 -0.26
CA THR A 103 -15.93 -20.60 -1.70
C THR A 103 -14.81 -21.57 -2.06
N LEU A 104 -13.89 -21.84 -1.14
CA LEU A 104 -12.75 -22.71 -1.38
C LEU A 104 -12.88 -24.02 -0.61
N GLU A 105 -12.62 -25.14 -1.31
CA GLU A 105 -12.45 -26.43 -0.67
C GLU A 105 -11.35 -26.36 0.41
N GLN A 106 -11.60 -26.89 1.60
CA GLN A 106 -10.72 -26.82 2.76
C GLN A 106 -9.27 -27.25 2.46
N LYS A 107 -9.11 -28.33 1.68
CA LYS A 107 -7.80 -28.83 1.27
C LYS A 107 -7.04 -27.84 0.38
N ARG A 108 -7.76 -27.15 -0.50
CA ARG A 108 -7.20 -26.10 -1.35
C ARG A 108 -6.83 -24.85 -0.55
N LEU A 109 -7.71 -24.45 0.36
CA LEU A 109 -7.48 -23.33 1.26
C LEU A 109 -6.22 -23.55 2.11
N GLN A 110 -6.09 -24.73 2.73
CA GLN A 110 -4.94 -25.08 3.53
C GLN A 110 -3.63 -25.07 2.71
N LYS A 111 -3.68 -25.57 1.47
CA LYS A 111 -2.52 -25.55 0.56
C LYS A 111 -2.12 -24.13 0.14
N MET A 112 -3.09 -23.25 -0.08
CA MET A 112 -2.83 -21.87 -0.52
C MET A 112 -2.36 -20.97 0.62
N SER A 113 -2.93 -21.13 1.81
CA SER A 113 -2.61 -20.33 2.99
C SER A 113 -1.48 -20.89 3.84
N LEU A 114 -1.03 -22.13 3.57
CA LEU A 114 -0.09 -22.89 4.42
C LEU A 114 -0.53 -22.95 5.90
N GLY A 115 -1.85 -22.92 6.14
CA GLY A 115 -2.43 -22.84 7.48
C GLY A 115 -2.48 -21.44 8.07
N GLU A 116 -1.99 -20.43 7.36
CA GLU A 116 -1.96 -19.04 7.80
C GLU A 116 -3.00 -18.23 7.06
N CYS A 117 -4.18 -18.08 7.66
CA CYS A 117 -5.17 -17.11 7.23
C CYS A 117 -5.19 -15.92 8.19
N TYR A 118 -5.40 -14.73 7.63
CA TYR A 118 -5.51 -13.51 8.42
C TYR A 118 -6.71 -12.69 7.95
N ASN A 119 -7.53 -12.29 8.91
CA ASN A 119 -8.64 -11.36 8.72
C ASN A 119 -8.22 -9.95 9.12
N PRO A 120 -8.57 -8.91 8.38
CA PRO A 120 -8.44 -7.56 8.89
C PRO A 120 -9.43 -7.34 10.04
N SER A 121 -8.98 -6.68 11.12
CA SER A 121 -9.85 -6.21 12.19
C SER A 121 -10.38 -4.81 11.87
N ASP A 122 -11.38 -4.35 12.63
CA ASP A 122 -11.86 -2.96 12.56
C ASP A 122 -10.88 -1.98 13.23
N GLU A 123 -9.96 -2.50 14.04
CA GLU A 123 -8.92 -1.69 14.68
C GLU A 123 -7.76 -1.42 13.73
N ARG A 124 -7.22 -0.22 13.82
CA ARG A 124 -6.01 0.19 13.11
C ARG A 124 -4.81 0.20 14.03
N TYR A 125 -3.62 -0.04 13.46
CA TYR A 125 -2.39 0.19 14.19
C TYR A 125 -2.25 1.67 14.52
N LEU A 126 -1.84 1.96 15.75
CA LEU A 126 -1.35 3.29 16.10
C LEU A 126 0.03 3.48 15.46
N ILE A 127 0.20 4.61 14.80
CA ILE A 127 1.50 5.03 14.26
C ILE A 127 2.02 6.09 15.23
N ASN A 128 3.02 5.70 16.01
CA ASN A 128 3.72 6.57 16.95
C ASN A 128 4.90 7.23 16.23
#